data_88d14b1cc7e406db8f2e0b84e557c6ec
#
_entry.id   88d14b1cc7e406db8f2e0b84e557c6ec
#
_cell.length_a   1.000
_cell.length_b   1.000
_cell.length_c   1.000
_cell.angle_alpha   90.00
_cell.angle_beta   90.00
_cell.angle_gamma   90.00
#
_symmetry.space_group_name_H-M   'P 1'
#
loop_
_entity.id
_entity.type
_entity.pdbx_description
1 polymer ?
#
loop_
_entity_poly.entity_id
_entity_poly.type
_entity_poly.pdbx_seq_one_letter_code
_entity_poly.pdbx_strand_id
1 'polypeptide(L)'
;MRHIALALSVLALLGTDATAQARQAMPSGRATTQVTLADPRENPPDPIAPANITIDYGVPHLRGRTLHTGGLVPYDRPWRTGANAATKLTTDVDLTIGGASVPRGTYYILTHPSRAGWKLTLHRDDPLATENAAELARIDLRRRELPAATESLTITLIPSTEPGTPKGELRIMWGMTELSTDWSVR
;
A
#
# COMPACT_ATOMS: atom_id res chain seq x y z
N MET A 1 39.13 -58.10 46.10
CA MET A 1 37.93 -57.81 45.23
C MET A 1 37.85 -56.32 45.02
N ARG A 2 38.11 -55.83 43.80
CA ARG A 2 38.14 -54.42 43.47
C ARG A 2 36.84 -54.12 42.69
N HIS A 3 35.96 -53.28 43.23
CA HIS A 3 34.76 -52.81 42.56
C HIS A 3 35.14 -51.60 41.71
N ILE A 4 35.03 -51.75 40.40
CA ILE A 4 35.13 -50.62 39.44
C ILE A 4 33.72 -50.01 39.28
N ALA A 5 33.55 -48.78 39.72
CA ALA A 5 32.34 -48.00 39.48
C ALA A 5 32.47 -47.32 38.13
N LEU A 6 31.55 -47.63 37.22
CA LEU A 6 31.42 -46.99 35.91
C LEU A 6 30.55 -45.76 36.07
N ALA A 7 31.14 -44.56 35.92
CA ALA A 7 30.39 -43.31 35.90
C ALA A 7 29.86 -43.07 34.49
N LEU A 8 28.53 -43.07 34.32
CA LEU A 8 27.85 -42.72 33.09
C LEU A 8 27.66 -41.19 33.05
N SER A 9 28.45 -40.51 32.23
CA SER A 9 28.25 -39.06 31.97
C SER A 9 27.12 -38.88 30.94
N VAL A 10 25.96 -38.40 31.40
CA VAL A 10 24.86 -37.96 30.52
C VAL A 10 25.17 -36.55 30.05
N LEU A 11 25.55 -36.42 28.78
CA LEU A 11 25.70 -35.12 28.13
C LEU A 11 24.32 -34.60 27.72
N ALA A 12 23.78 -33.65 28.48
CA ALA A 12 22.56 -32.99 28.14
C ALA A 12 22.83 -32.00 26.98
N LEU A 13 22.37 -32.36 25.78
CA LEU A 13 22.25 -31.43 24.64
C LEU A 13 21.13 -30.42 24.97
N LEU A 14 21.50 -29.24 25.44
CA LEU A 14 20.59 -28.10 25.50
C LEU A 14 20.37 -27.59 24.08
N GLY A 15 19.24 -27.97 23.50
CA GLY A 15 18.79 -27.46 22.21
C GLY A 15 18.51 -25.98 22.31
N THR A 16 19.14 -25.17 21.46
CA THR A 16 18.92 -23.73 21.31
C THR A 16 17.79 -23.46 20.31
N ASP A 17 16.59 -23.93 20.60
CA ASP A 17 15.43 -23.74 19.71
C ASP A 17 14.48 -22.57 20.13
N ALA A 18 14.97 -21.62 20.91
CA ALA A 18 14.07 -20.63 21.54
C ALA A 18 13.84 -19.33 20.76
N THR A 19 14.46 -19.10 19.61
CA THR A 19 14.41 -17.78 18.95
C THR A 19 13.56 -17.69 17.70
N ALA A 20 13.09 -18.79 17.14
CA ALA A 20 12.25 -18.77 15.93
C ALA A 20 10.76 -18.48 16.17
N GLN A 21 10.30 -18.55 17.40
CA GLN A 21 8.87 -18.65 17.76
C GLN A 21 8.18 -17.32 18.08
N ALA A 22 8.89 -16.19 18.08
CA ALA A 22 8.35 -14.93 18.60
C ALA A 22 7.76 -13.96 17.55
N ARG A 23 7.82 -14.29 16.26
CA ARG A 23 7.31 -13.37 15.22
C ARG A 23 5.94 -13.78 14.75
N GLN A 24 4.92 -13.00 15.15
CA GLN A 24 3.57 -13.12 14.61
C GLN A 24 3.32 -12.05 13.54
N ALA A 25 2.66 -12.44 12.45
CA ALA A 25 2.16 -11.44 11.50
C ALA A 25 1.14 -10.53 12.18
N MET A 26 1.28 -9.23 12.01
CA MET A 26 0.30 -8.27 12.48
C MET A 26 -1.07 -8.56 11.86
N PRO A 27 -2.19 -8.42 12.60
CA PRO A 27 -3.55 -8.66 12.09
C PRO A 27 -3.88 -7.89 10.81
N SER A 28 -3.24 -6.75 10.61
CA SER A 28 -3.25 -5.95 9.38
C SER A 28 -1.82 -5.48 9.15
N GLY A 29 -1.06 -6.21 8.34
CA GLY A 29 0.30 -5.85 7.96
C GLY A 29 0.35 -4.57 7.13
N ARG A 30 1.56 -4.16 6.74
CA ARG A 30 1.77 -3.07 5.77
C ARG A 30 2.28 -3.65 4.47
N ALA A 31 1.93 -2.97 3.37
CA ALA A 31 2.43 -3.25 2.03
C ALA A 31 2.84 -1.94 1.35
N THR A 32 3.71 -2.08 0.37
CA THR A 32 4.17 -0.99 -0.46
C THR A 32 4.06 -1.41 -1.92
N THR A 33 3.55 -0.50 -2.76
CA THR A 33 3.66 -0.59 -4.22
C THR A 33 4.52 0.55 -4.71
N GLN A 34 5.41 0.28 -5.67
CA GLN A 34 6.36 1.28 -6.17
C GLN A 34 6.55 1.14 -7.67
N VAL A 35 6.68 2.28 -8.34
CA VAL A 35 7.23 2.40 -9.69
C VAL A 35 8.53 3.18 -9.60
N THR A 36 9.60 2.61 -10.15
CA THR A 36 10.88 3.30 -10.30
C THR A 36 11.02 3.79 -11.74
N LEU A 37 11.24 5.07 -11.89
CA LEU A 37 11.52 5.73 -13.15
C LEU A 37 13.03 5.80 -13.30
N ALA A 38 13.57 5.16 -14.34
CA ALA A 38 14.99 5.12 -14.64
C ALA A 38 15.31 5.96 -15.87
N ASP A 39 16.59 6.29 -16.05
CA ASP A 39 17.06 6.90 -17.29
C ASP A 39 16.86 5.91 -18.45
N PRO A 40 16.12 6.28 -19.50
CA PRO A 40 15.89 5.38 -20.63
C PRO A 40 17.12 5.21 -21.54
N ARG A 41 18.17 6.01 -21.35
CA ARG A 41 19.38 5.97 -22.16
C ARG A 41 20.31 4.87 -21.66
N GLU A 42 20.92 4.10 -22.58
CA GLU A 42 21.92 3.10 -22.24
C GLU A 42 23.27 3.77 -21.97
N ASN A 43 23.80 3.64 -20.75
CA ASN A 43 25.10 4.17 -20.31
C ASN A 43 25.36 5.66 -20.68
N PRO A 44 24.44 6.58 -20.33
CA PRO A 44 24.65 7.98 -20.62
C PRO A 44 25.83 8.56 -19.83
N PRO A 45 26.57 9.55 -20.37
CA PRO A 45 27.69 10.18 -19.67
C PRO A 45 27.25 10.99 -18.45
N ASP A 46 25.99 11.41 -18.44
CA ASP A 46 25.31 12.19 -17.38
C ASP A 46 23.98 11.51 -16.98
N PRO A 47 24.00 10.42 -16.20
CA PRO A 47 22.82 9.65 -15.90
C PRO A 47 21.82 10.45 -15.04
N ILE A 48 20.54 10.36 -15.40
CA ILE A 48 19.44 10.87 -14.57
C ILE A 48 19.24 9.92 -13.40
N ALA A 49 19.27 10.44 -12.17
CA ALA A 49 19.05 9.64 -10.98
C ALA A 49 17.64 8.99 -11.01
N PRO A 50 17.51 7.72 -10.61
CA PRO A 50 16.20 7.09 -10.50
C PRO A 50 15.27 7.88 -9.60
N ALA A 51 14.00 7.94 -9.97
CA ALA A 51 12.94 8.57 -9.19
C ALA A 51 11.82 7.55 -8.90
N ASN A 52 11.18 7.65 -7.75
CA ASN A 52 10.19 6.70 -7.31
C ASN A 52 8.82 7.34 -7.14
N ILE A 53 7.79 6.55 -7.42
CA ILE A 53 6.41 6.80 -7.04
C ILE A 53 6.02 5.63 -6.14
N THR A 54 5.70 5.89 -4.88
CA THR A 54 5.50 4.86 -3.86
C THR A 54 4.18 5.07 -3.13
N ILE A 55 3.41 4.00 -2.94
CA ILE A 55 2.26 4.02 -2.03
C ILE A 55 2.51 2.99 -0.93
N ASP A 56 2.50 3.46 0.32
CA ASP A 56 2.61 2.66 1.54
C ASP A 56 1.26 2.63 2.26
N TYR A 57 0.74 1.45 2.56
CA TYR A 57 -0.61 1.29 3.10
C TYR A 57 -0.72 0.11 4.07
N GLY A 58 -1.68 0.20 5.00
CA GLY A 58 -2.06 -0.92 5.84
C GLY A 58 -2.99 -1.87 5.08
N VAL A 59 -2.82 -3.18 5.26
CA VAL A 59 -3.55 -4.24 4.55
C VAL A 59 -4.64 -4.83 5.43
N PRO A 60 -5.90 -4.32 5.40
CA PRO A 60 -7.01 -4.99 6.05
C PRO A 60 -7.46 -6.21 5.23
N HIS A 61 -8.09 -7.16 5.92
CA HIS A 61 -8.66 -8.38 5.36
C HIS A 61 -10.17 -8.43 5.59
N LEU A 62 -10.93 -9.04 4.66
CA LEU A 62 -12.37 -9.22 4.80
C LEU A 62 -12.72 -10.15 5.98
N ARG A 63 -12.06 -11.28 6.07
CA ARG A 63 -12.33 -12.31 7.10
C ARG A 63 -13.82 -12.68 7.16
N GLY A 64 -14.40 -12.96 5.99
CA GLY A 64 -15.80 -13.29 5.84
C GLY A 64 -16.78 -12.11 5.97
N ARG A 65 -16.30 -10.87 6.14
CA ARG A 65 -17.15 -9.67 6.21
C ARG A 65 -17.35 -9.07 4.82
N THR A 66 -18.44 -8.33 4.66
CA THR A 66 -18.68 -7.53 3.46
C THR A 66 -18.10 -6.14 3.60
N LEU A 67 -17.69 -5.54 2.49
CA LEU A 67 -17.00 -4.26 2.49
C LEU A 67 -17.86 -3.12 3.07
N HIS A 68 -19.08 -2.99 2.61
CA HIS A 68 -19.96 -1.86 2.96
C HIS A 68 -20.95 -2.17 4.09
N THR A 69 -21.65 -3.28 4.00
CA THR A 69 -22.68 -3.67 4.96
C THR A 69 -22.09 -4.17 6.28
N GLY A 70 -20.83 -4.63 6.29
CA GLY A 70 -20.11 -5.06 7.49
C GLY A 70 -19.40 -3.95 8.26
N GLY A 71 -19.58 -2.69 7.87
CA GLY A 71 -18.97 -1.54 8.55
C GLY A 71 -17.46 -1.34 8.33
N LEU A 72 -16.84 -2.10 7.41
CA LEU A 72 -15.41 -1.95 7.09
C LEU A 72 -15.14 -0.62 6.37
N VAL A 73 -15.96 -0.32 5.35
CA VAL A 73 -15.91 0.92 4.58
C VAL A 73 -17.35 1.42 4.39
N PRO A 74 -17.91 2.12 5.38
CA PRO A 74 -19.27 2.65 5.26
C PRO A 74 -19.35 3.71 4.16
N TYR A 75 -20.50 3.75 3.46
CA TYR A 75 -20.76 4.81 2.51
C TYR A 75 -20.87 6.17 3.21
N ASP A 76 -20.58 7.23 2.45
CA ASP A 76 -20.70 8.63 2.83
C ASP A 76 -19.84 9.04 4.04
N ARG A 77 -18.76 8.28 4.28
CA ARG A 77 -17.72 8.61 5.26
C ARG A 77 -16.33 8.48 4.64
N PRO A 78 -15.41 9.41 4.96
CA PRO A 78 -14.02 9.26 4.53
C PRO A 78 -13.41 7.99 5.11
N TRP A 79 -12.66 7.28 4.26
CA TRP A 79 -11.90 6.09 4.65
C TRP A 79 -10.41 6.32 4.39
N ARG A 80 -9.57 5.93 5.35
CA ARG A 80 -8.09 6.08 5.29
C ARG A 80 -7.41 5.24 4.20
N THR A 81 -8.18 4.58 3.33
CA THR A 81 -7.72 3.73 2.21
C THR A 81 -6.77 2.61 2.66
N GLY A 82 -6.98 2.12 3.87
CA GLY A 82 -6.14 1.09 4.48
C GLY A 82 -6.50 0.80 5.92
N ALA A 83 -5.60 0.13 6.64
CA ALA A 83 -5.70 -0.19 8.06
C ALA A 83 -4.63 0.50 8.88
N ASN A 84 -4.92 0.75 10.16
CA ASN A 84 -4.02 1.36 11.15
C ASN A 84 -3.62 2.79 10.76
N ALA A 85 -2.36 3.03 10.38
CA ALA A 85 -1.89 4.34 9.94
C ALA A 85 -2.48 4.71 8.57
N ALA A 86 -2.53 6.02 8.29
CA ALA A 86 -2.96 6.54 7.01
C ALA A 86 -2.11 6.01 5.84
N THR A 87 -2.76 5.82 4.70
CA THR A 87 -2.09 5.47 3.44
C THR A 87 -1.35 6.69 2.91
N LYS A 88 -0.12 6.49 2.43
CA LYS A 88 0.75 7.56 1.93
C LYS A 88 1.14 7.34 0.49
N LEU A 89 1.09 8.40 -0.30
CA LEU A 89 1.74 8.51 -1.60
C LEU A 89 3.00 9.36 -1.42
N THR A 90 4.15 8.86 -1.84
CA THR A 90 5.39 9.64 -1.96
C THR A 90 5.84 9.62 -3.42
N THR A 91 6.18 10.78 -3.96
CA THR A 91 6.67 10.89 -5.34
C THR A 91 7.87 11.82 -5.40
N ASP A 92 8.92 11.38 -6.11
CA ASP A 92 10.13 12.16 -6.36
C ASP A 92 9.98 13.10 -7.57
N VAL A 93 8.88 12.98 -8.32
CA VAL A 93 8.58 13.78 -9.52
C VAL A 93 7.18 14.38 -9.44
N ASP A 94 6.94 15.44 -10.21
CA ASP A 94 5.61 16.01 -10.35
C ASP A 94 4.71 15.07 -11.17
N LEU A 95 3.49 14.85 -10.69
CA LEU A 95 2.51 13.97 -11.34
C LEU A 95 1.26 14.73 -11.75
N THR A 96 0.56 14.16 -12.72
CA THR A 96 -0.88 14.34 -12.91
C THR A 96 -1.57 13.04 -12.50
N ILE A 97 -2.54 13.09 -11.58
CA ILE A 97 -3.33 11.93 -11.16
C ILE A 97 -4.80 12.26 -11.37
N GLY A 98 -5.50 11.49 -12.23
CA GLY A 98 -6.90 11.74 -12.55
C GLY A 98 -7.19 13.17 -13.00
N GLY A 99 -6.25 13.80 -13.71
CA GLY A 99 -6.32 15.20 -14.17
C GLY A 99 -5.86 16.25 -13.14
N ALA A 100 -5.66 15.87 -11.88
CA ALA A 100 -5.18 16.81 -10.84
C ALA A 100 -3.65 16.90 -10.83
N SER A 101 -3.13 18.13 -10.64
CA SER A 101 -1.70 18.38 -10.47
C SER A 101 -1.24 18.00 -9.07
N VAL A 102 -0.25 17.11 -8.98
CA VAL A 102 0.33 16.60 -7.73
C VAL A 102 1.83 16.83 -7.78
N PRO A 103 2.36 17.92 -7.18
CA PRO A 103 3.79 18.18 -7.12
C PRO A 103 4.53 17.05 -6.40
N ARG A 104 5.83 16.91 -6.65
CA ARG A 104 6.68 16.01 -5.87
C ARG A 104 6.54 16.24 -4.36
N GLY A 105 6.55 15.16 -3.58
CA GLY A 105 6.36 15.25 -2.13
C GLY A 105 5.66 14.03 -1.56
N THR A 106 5.26 14.14 -0.29
CA THR A 106 4.50 13.10 0.42
C THR A 106 3.09 13.60 0.70
N TYR A 107 2.11 12.71 0.47
CA TYR A 107 0.69 12.99 0.62
C TYR A 107 -0.01 11.85 1.36
N TYR A 108 -1.03 12.19 2.10
CA TYR A 108 -1.94 11.24 2.73
C TYR A 108 -3.16 11.03 1.84
N ILE A 109 -3.57 9.78 1.70
CA ILE A 109 -4.69 9.38 0.86
C ILE A 109 -5.90 9.06 1.72
N LEU A 110 -7.03 9.70 1.44
CA LEU A 110 -8.36 9.23 1.82
C LEU A 110 -9.16 8.86 0.58
N THR A 111 -10.09 7.92 0.72
CA THR A 111 -11.16 7.71 -0.24
C THR A 111 -12.50 8.03 0.37
N HIS A 112 -13.42 8.50 -0.48
CA HIS A 112 -14.76 8.91 -0.10
C HIS A 112 -15.75 8.02 -0.87
N PRO A 113 -16.17 6.90 -0.27
CA PRO A 113 -17.12 5.98 -0.89
C PRO A 113 -18.52 6.58 -0.89
N SER A 114 -19.19 6.56 -2.03
CA SER A 114 -20.62 6.83 -2.11
C SER A 114 -21.28 5.87 -3.09
N ARG A 115 -22.60 5.78 -3.04
CA ARG A 115 -23.36 4.98 -4.01
C ARG A 115 -23.31 5.55 -5.42
N ALA A 116 -23.15 6.87 -5.54
CA ALA A 116 -23.06 7.57 -6.81
C ALA A 116 -21.66 7.52 -7.45
N GLY A 117 -20.63 7.25 -6.64
CA GLY A 117 -19.23 7.19 -7.11
C GLY A 117 -18.23 7.30 -5.97
N TRP A 118 -16.98 7.05 -6.26
CA TRP A 118 -15.90 7.14 -5.30
C TRP A 118 -14.94 8.25 -5.68
N LYS A 119 -14.43 8.95 -4.68
CA LYS A 119 -13.40 9.97 -4.86
C LYS A 119 -12.19 9.63 -4.01
N LEU A 120 -11.01 9.95 -4.52
CA LEU A 120 -9.75 9.94 -3.80
C LEU A 120 -9.36 11.38 -3.48
N THR A 121 -8.95 11.65 -2.25
CA THR A 121 -8.40 12.95 -1.86
C THR A 121 -6.96 12.81 -1.39
N LEU A 122 -6.16 13.83 -1.72
CA LEU A 122 -4.77 13.96 -1.30
C LEU A 122 -4.63 15.12 -0.33
N HIS A 123 -3.91 14.90 0.76
CA HIS A 123 -3.66 15.87 1.82
C HIS A 123 -2.17 15.95 2.11
N ARG A 124 -1.64 17.14 2.41
CA ARG A 124 -0.24 17.31 2.83
C ARG A 124 -0.02 16.88 4.27
N ASP A 125 -1.00 17.14 5.13
CA ASP A 125 -0.99 16.75 6.53
C ASP A 125 -1.83 15.50 6.74
N ASP A 126 -1.51 14.71 7.77
CA ASP A 126 -2.28 13.52 8.09
C ASP A 126 -3.70 13.89 8.55
N PRO A 127 -4.73 13.60 7.75
CA PRO A 127 -6.10 13.98 8.08
C PRO A 127 -6.70 13.16 9.23
N LEU A 128 -5.98 12.16 9.74
CA LEU A 128 -6.37 11.42 10.94
C LEU A 128 -5.78 12.04 12.22
N ALA A 129 -4.71 12.83 12.07
CA ALA A 129 -4.01 13.47 13.17
C ALA A 129 -4.21 15.00 13.19
N THR A 130 -4.58 15.59 12.05
CA THR A 130 -4.72 17.05 11.89
C THR A 130 -6.17 17.39 11.60
N GLU A 131 -6.79 18.15 12.50
CA GLU A 131 -8.14 18.69 12.29
C GLU A 131 -8.12 19.65 11.08
N ASN A 132 -9.09 19.47 10.17
CA ASN A 132 -9.21 20.27 8.95
C ASN A 132 -7.96 20.24 8.05
N ALA A 133 -7.25 19.10 7.97
CA ALA A 133 -6.15 18.92 7.03
C ALA A 133 -6.55 19.33 5.62
N ALA A 134 -5.83 20.31 5.05
CA ALA A 134 -6.18 20.89 3.76
C ALA A 134 -6.12 19.82 2.64
N GLU A 135 -7.20 19.76 1.86
CA GLU A 135 -7.26 18.93 0.66
C GLU A 135 -6.48 19.61 -0.47
N LEU A 136 -5.47 18.92 -1.00
CA LEU A 136 -4.71 19.37 -2.16
C LEU A 136 -5.45 19.06 -3.47
N ALA A 137 -6.03 17.88 -3.56
CA ALA A 137 -6.67 17.39 -4.77
C ALA A 137 -7.82 16.44 -4.45
N ARG A 138 -8.84 16.45 -5.31
CA ARG A 138 -9.98 15.53 -5.29
C ARG A 138 -10.16 14.92 -6.66
N ILE A 139 -10.11 13.61 -6.73
CA ILE A 139 -10.00 12.82 -7.96
C ILE A 139 -11.16 11.84 -8.02
N ASP A 140 -11.90 11.83 -9.12
CA ASP A 140 -12.93 10.84 -9.36
C ASP A 140 -12.27 9.48 -9.68
N LEU A 141 -12.78 8.42 -9.05
CA LEU A 141 -12.33 7.06 -9.30
C LEU A 141 -13.32 6.32 -10.20
N ARG A 142 -12.81 5.68 -11.22
CA ARG A 142 -13.58 4.68 -11.97
C ARG A 142 -13.81 3.49 -11.05
N ARG A 143 -15.05 2.97 -11.05
CA ARG A 143 -15.41 1.80 -10.27
C ARG A 143 -15.77 0.64 -11.19
N ARG A 144 -15.25 -0.53 -10.88
CA ARG A 144 -15.59 -1.79 -11.52
C ARG A 144 -15.89 -2.85 -10.46
N GLU A 145 -16.83 -3.76 -10.75
CA GLU A 145 -17.05 -4.96 -9.96
C GLU A 145 -16.10 -6.06 -10.41
N LEU A 146 -15.44 -6.70 -9.45
CA LEU A 146 -14.52 -7.80 -9.70
C LEU A 146 -15.30 -9.12 -9.90
N PRO A 147 -14.81 -10.04 -10.74
CA PRO A 147 -15.44 -11.36 -10.94
C PRO A 147 -15.31 -12.27 -9.70
N ALA A 148 -14.37 -11.98 -8.82
CA ALA A 148 -14.17 -12.67 -7.54
C ALA A 148 -13.67 -11.70 -6.47
N ALA A 149 -14.00 -11.98 -5.22
CA ALA A 149 -13.60 -11.12 -4.11
C ALA A 149 -12.08 -11.14 -3.86
N THR A 150 -11.49 -9.97 -3.71
CA THR A 150 -10.13 -9.79 -3.21
C THR A 150 -10.19 -9.76 -1.68
N GLU A 151 -9.63 -10.75 -1.02
CA GLU A 151 -9.69 -10.92 0.46
C GLU A 151 -8.99 -9.80 1.19
N SER A 152 -7.81 -9.41 0.72
CA SER A 152 -6.94 -8.39 1.31
C SER A 152 -6.95 -7.13 0.46
N LEU A 153 -7.00 -5.95 1.08
CA LEU A 153 -6.80 -4.71 0.34
C LEU A 153 -5.50 -4.78 -0.47
N THR A 154 -5.62 -4.53 -1.75
CA THR A 154 -4.49 -4.49 -2.68
C THR A 154 -4.49 -3.15 -3.40
N ILE A 155 -3.39 -2.41 -3.27
CA ILE A 155 -3.15 -1.16 -4.01
C ILE A 155 -1.98 -1.40 -4.94
N THR A 156 -2.12 -1.05 -6.22
CA THR A 156 -1.08 -1.23 -7.23
C THR A 156 -0.89 0.02 -8.06
N LEU A 157 0.37 0.32 -8.35
CA LEU A 157 0.78 1.25 -9.40
C LEU A 157 1.21 0.40 -10.60
N ILE A 158 0.51 0.52 -11.71
CA ILE A 158 0.75 -0.27 -12.92
C ILE A 158 1.29 0.68 -13.99
N PRO A 159 2.59 0.62 -14.32
CA PRO A 159 3.15 1.45 -15.39
C PRO A 159 2.66 0.97 -16.75
N SER A 160 2.41 1.91 -17.65
CA SER A 160 2.19 1.63 -19.07
C SER A 160 3.52 1.23 -19.74
N THR A 161 3.44 0.31 -20.68
CA THR A 161 4.56 -0.07 -21.57
C THR A 161 4.63 0.78 -22.83
N GLU A 162 3.69 1.72 -23.02
CA GLU A 162 3.70 2.61 -24.18
C GLU A 162 4.88 3.60 -24.11
N PRO A 163 5.59 3.81 -25.23
CA PRO A 163 6.66 4.79 -25.28
C PRO A 163 6.19 6.22 -24.96
N GLY A 164 7.10 7.07 -24.50
CA GLY A 164 6.85 8.48 -24.23
C GLY A 164 6.88 8.82 -22.74
N THR A 165 6.15 9.85 -22.34
CA THR A 165 6.08 10.27 -20.94
C THR A 165 5.59 9.11 -20.05
N PRO A 166 6.31 8.80 -18.95
CA PRO A 166 5.90 7.74 -18.04
C PRO A 166 4.49 7.98 -17.50
N LYS A 167 3.66 6.98 -17.65
CA LYS A 167 2.23 7.00 -17.23
C LYS A 167 1.79 5.61 -16.80
N GLY A 168 0.62 5.53 -16.20
CA GLY A 168 0.06 4.25 -15.78
C GLY A 168 -1.27 4.40 -15.07
N GLU A 169 -1.64 3.38 -14.34
CA GLU A 169 -2.89 3.29 -13.61
C GLU A 169 -2.63 3.01 -12.13
N LEU A 170 -3.31 3.72 -11.25
CA LEU A 170 -3.47 3.39 -9.86
C LEU A 170 -4.74 2.56 -9.70
N ARG A 171 -4.63 1.37 -9.10
CA ARG A 171 -5.78 0.50 -8.76
C ARG A 171 -5.84 0.24 -7.27
N ILE A 172 -7.05 0.20 -6.76
CA ILE A 172 -7.38 -0.16 -5.37
C ILE A 172 -8.43 -1.27 -5.45
N MET A 173 -8.11 -2.46 -4.95
CA MET A 173 -8.98 -3.63 -5.01
C MET A 173 -9.25 -4.16 -3.61
N TRP A 174 -10.50 -4.34 -3.25
CA TRP A 174 -10.91 -4.99 -2.02
C TRP A 174 -12.36 -5.47 -2.09
N GLY A 175 -12.63 -6.68 -1.60
CA GLY A 175 -13.92 -7.33 -1.80
C GLY A 175 -14.21 -7.47 -3.30
N MET A 176 -15.42 -7.16 -3.69
CA MET A 176 -15.87 -7.18 -5.09
C MET A 176 -15.60 -5.85 -5.81
N THR A 177 -14.89 -4.91 -5.18
CA THR A 177 -14.71 -3.55 -5.72
C THR A 177 -13.29 -3.34 -6.21
N GLU A 178 -13.16 -2.88 -7.44
CA GLU A 178 -11.96 -2.24 -7.98
C GLU A 178 -12.25 -0.77 -8.27
N LEU A 179 -11.34 0.07 -7.83
CA LEU A 179 -11.30 1.50 -8.09
C LEU A 179 -10.04 1.82 -8.87
N SER A 180 -10.11 2.71 -9.85
CA SER A 180 -8.91 3.09 -10.59
C SER A 180 -8.91 4.55 -11.04
N THR A 181 -7.70 5.06 -11.27
CA THR A 181 -7.44 6.36 -11.91
C THR A 181 -6.09 6.33 -12.60
N ASP A 182 -5.91 7.19 -13.60
CA ASP A 182 -4.65 7.25 -14.34
C ASP A 182 -3.67 8.20 -13.67
N TRP A 183 -2.39 7.92 -13.82
CA TRP A 183 -1.31 8.83 -13.45
C TRP A 183 -0.33 9.02 -14.60
N SER A 184 0.32 10.19 -14.66
CA SER A 184 1.44 10.47 -15.58
C SER A 184 2.45 11.40 -14.91
N VAL A 185 3.71 11.30 -15.33
CA VAL A 185 4.76 12.29 -15.00
C VAL A 185 4.48 13.57 -15.78
N ARG A 186 4.85 14.72 -15.20
CA ARG A 186 4.69 16.04 -15.82
C ARG A 186 6.03 16.55 -16.33
#